data_9a10349b9b2c3926968f71fe5ea3493f
#
_entry.id   9a10349b9b2c3926968f71fe5ea3493f
#
_cell.length_a   1.000
_cell.length_b   1.000
_cell.length_c   1.000
_cell.angle_alpha   90.00
_cell.angle_beta   90.00
_cell.angle_gamma   90.00
#
_symmetry.space_group_name_H-M   'P 1'
#
loop_
_entity.id
_entity.type
_entity.pdbx_description
1 polymer ?
#
loop_
_entity_poly.entity_id
_entity_poly.type
_entity_poly.pdbx_seq_one_letter_code
_entity_poly.pdbx_strand_id
1 'polypeptide(L)'
;MRVWYGHDSAKLSRRARDVLRDAIAGDGLVVSVVSLVELWYVTQTTQGVNTEELAVLRQQVNASPTMYVHPVDEAITDAFTMISREVMRDPWDRFIVATAQVLNLALVTRDGLVQESGLVETIW
;
A
#
# COMPACT_ATOMS: atom_id res chain seq x y z
N MET A 1 -4.76 1.46 -12.81
CA MET A 1 -3.82 1.74 -11.69
C MET A 1 -4.29 1.03 -10.44
N ARG A 2 -3.40 0.64 -9.58
CA ARG A 2 -3.70 -0.07 -8.33
C ARG A 2 -2.95 0.58 -7.18
N VAL A 3 -3.47 0.47 -5.96
CA VAL A 3 -2.72 0.81 -4.74
C VAL A 3 -2.11 -0.48 -4.18
N TRP A 4 -0.86 -0.43 -3.82
CA TRP A 4 -0.20 -1.55 -3.18
C TRP A 4 0.03 -1.28 -1.70
N TYR A 5 -0.37 -2.25 -0.90
CA TYR A 5 -0.08 -2.30 0.51
C TYR A 5 0.51 -3.65 0.87
N GLY A 6 1.77 -3.67 1.12
CA GLY A 6 2.45 -4.88 1.54
C GLY A 6 3.96 -4.67 1.60
N HIS A 7 4.57 -5.25 2.62
CA HIS A 7 5.99 -5.15 2.86
C HIS A 7 6.70 -6.51 2.82
N ASP A 8 5.97 -7.56 2.46
CA ASP A 8 6.53 -8.90 2.39
C ASP A 8 6.24 -9.52 1.01
N SER A 9 7.10 -9.18 0.06
CA SER A 9 6.98 -9.65 -1.32
C SER A 9 7.11 -11.18 -1.45
N ALA A 10 7.78 -11.84 -0.50
CA ALA A 10 7.94 -13.29 -0.52
C ALA A 10 6.62 -14.03 -0.26
N LYS A 11 5.63 -13.35 0.31
CA LYS A 11 4.32 -13.92 0.67
C LYS A 11 3.20 -13.48 -0.27
N LEU A 12 3.51 -12.86 -1.39
CA LEU A 12 2.50 -12.49 -2.40
C LEU A 12 1.82 -13.74 -2.95
N SER A 13 0.47 -13.71 -3.01
CA SER A 13 -0.28 -14.72 -3.74
C SER A 13 0.06 -14.64 -5.23
N ARG A 14 -0.25 -15.71 -5.97
CA ARG A 14 -0.09 -15.71 -7.43
C ARG A 14 -0.87 -14.55 -8.07
N ARG A 15 -2.14 -14.39 -7.65
CA ARG A 15 -3.00 -13.32 -8.17
C ARG A 15 -2.45 -11.93 -7.88
N ALA A 16 -2.03 -11.68 -6.63
CA ALA A 16 -1.44 -10.39 -6.26
C ALA A 16 -0.18 -10.10 -7.06
N ARG A 17 0.69 -11.09 -7.21
CA ARG A 17 1.93 -10.97 -8.01
C ARG A 17 1.63 -10.63 -9.46
N ASP A 18 0.67 -11.32 -10.07
CA ASP A 18 0.29 -11.10 -11.47
C ASP A 18 -0.32 -9.70 -11.65
N VAL A 19 -1.20 -9.28 -10.75
CA VAL A 19 -1.82 -7.96 -10.78
C VAL A 19 -0.78 -6.85 -10.63
N LEU A 20 0.17 -7.00 -9.70
CA LEU A 20 1.24 -6.01 -9.51
C LEU A 20 2.15 -5.93 -10.74
N ARG A 21 2.54 -7.06 -11.29
CA ARG A 21 3.36 -7.11 -12.50
C ARG A 21 2.66 -6.43 -13.67
N ASP A 22 1.39 -6.73 -13.89
CA ASP A 22 0.62 -6.15 -14.98
C ASP A 22 0.40 -4.64 -14.80
N ALA A 23 0.19 -4.19 -13.56
CA ALA A 23 0.08 -2.77 -13.25
C ALA A 23 1.39 -2.03 -13.57
N ILE A 24 2.52 -2.56 -13.15
CA ILE A 24 3.84 -1.97 -13.40
C ILE A 24 4.15 -1.94 -14.90
N ALA A 25 3.73 -2.95 -15.64
CA ALA A 25 3.92 -3.01 -17.09
C ALA A 25 2.93 -2.16 -17.89
N GLY A 26 1.85 -1.71 -17.30
CA GLY A 26 0.74 -1.03 -17.98
C GLY A 26 0.30 0.27 -17.30
N ASP A 27 -0.87 0.24 -16.68
CA ASP A 27 -1.56 1.45 -16.16
C ASP A 27 -0.88 2.10 -14.98
N GLY A 28 -0.06 1.36 -14.26
CA GLY A 28 0.70 1.87 -13.14
C GLY A 28 0.22 1.41 -11.76
N LEU A 29 1.09 1.62 -10.79
CA LEU A 29 0.92 1.24 -9.39
C LEU A 29 1.12 2.46 -8.51
N VAL A 30 0.19 2.68 -7.60
CA VAL A 30 0.29 3.74 -6.59
C VAL A 30 0.80 3.12 -5.30
N VAL A 31 1.82 3.72 -4.71
CA VAL A 31 2.35 3.39 -3.40
C VAL A 31 2.08 4.58 -2.48
N SER A 32 1.37 4.35 -1.38
CA SER A 32 1.19 5.40 -0.38
C SER A 32 2.52 5.73 0.30
N VAL A 33 2.76 7.01 0.58
CA VAL A 33 3.92 7.41 1.38
C VAL A 33 3.91 6.75 2.77
N VAL A 34 2.73 6.44 3.30
CA VAL A 34 2.56 5.72 4.57
C VAL A 34 3.15 4.31 4.50
N SER A 35 3.02 3.62 3.37
CA SER A 35 3.64 2.30 3.19
C SER A 35 5.16 2.34 3.28
N LEU A 36 5.77 3.44 2.84
CA LEU A 36 7.22 3.62 2.98
C LEU A 36 7.64 3.80 4.44
N VAL A 37 6.81 4.47 5.25
CA VAL A 37 7.04 4.59 6.70
C VAL A 37 6.91 3.24 7.38
N GLU A 38 5.91 2.45 7.03
CA GLU A 38 5.76 1.09 7.57
C GLU A 38 6.96 0.21 7.23
N LEU A 39 7.46 0.28 6.01
CA LEU A 39 8.66 -0.44 5.61
C LEU A 39 9.86 -0.06 6.46
N TRP A 40 10.00 1.23 6.79
CA TRP A 40 11.05 1.68 7.69
C TRP A 40 10.92 1.04 9.08
N TYR A 41 9.72 1.00 9.65
CA TYR A 41 9.49 0.32 10.94
C TYR A 41 9.84 -1.17 10.88
N VAL A 42 9.56 -1.84 9.78
CA VAL A 42 9.95 -3.25 9.58
C VAL A 42 11.46 -3.41 9.66
N THR A 43 12.25 -2.48 9.13
CA THR A 43 13.71 -2.53 9.23
C THR A 43 14.22 -2.41 10.66
N GLN A 44 13.46 -1.76 11.54
CA GLN A 44 13.82 -1.56 12.96
C GLN A 44 13.43 -2.75 13.85
N THR A 45 12.46 -3.55 13.45
CA THR A 45 11.83 -4.54 14.33
C THR A 45 11.94 -5.98 13.82
N THR A 46 12.15 -6.20 12.54
CA THR A 46 12.12 -7.51 11.91
C THR A 46 13.47 -7.83 11.28
N GLN A 47 13.96 -9.07 11.52
CA GLN A 47 15.16 -9.56 10.85
C GLN A 47 14.85 -9.86 9.37
N GLY A 48 15.82 -9.60 8.51
CA GLY A 48 15.75 -9.96 7.09
C GLY A 48 15.47 -8.79 6.14
N VAL A 49 15.06 -7.61 6.66
CA VAL A 49 14.96 -6.38 5.87
C VAL A 49 15.85 -5.33 6.53
N ASN A 50 16.79 -4.77 5.80
CA ASN A 50 17.70 -3.76 6.31
C ASN A 50 17.49 -2.40 5.61
N THR A 51 18.10 -1.35 6.17
CA THR A 51 17.96 0.01 5.66
C THR A 51 18.54 0.19 4.26
N GLU A 52 19.56 -0.57 3.89
CA GLU A 52 20.13 -0.53 2.54
C GLU A 52 19.18 -1.09 1.51
N GLU A 53 18.53 -2.21 1.82
CA GLU A 53 17.50 -2.79 0.95
C GLU A 53 16.32 -1.85 0.76
N LEU A 54 15.90 -1.17 1.82
CA LEU A 54 14.86 -0.15 1.74
C LEU A 54 15.27 1.02 0.83
N ALA A 55 16.52 1.48 0.93
CA ALA A 55 17.03 2.56 0.09
C ALA A 55 17.03 2.15 -1.39
N VAL A 56 17.42 0.91 -1.70
CA VAL A 56 17.38 0.37 -3.07
C VAL A 56 15.94 0.30 -3.57
N LEU A 57 15.02 -0.18 -2.77
CA LEU A 57 13.60 -0.24 -3.12
C LEU A 57 13.05 1.16 -3.44
N ARG A 58 13.36 2.14 -2.61
CA ARG A 58 12.93 3.53 -2.85
C ARG A 58 13.50 4.10 -4.15
N GLN A 59 14.75 3.82 -4.46
CA GLN A 59 15.33 4.22 -5.74
C GLN A 59 14.61 3.59 -6.92
N GLN A 60 14.30 2.30 -6.83
CA GLN A 60 13.57 1.60 -7.88
C GLN A 60 12.18 2.18 -8.08
N VAL A 61 11.46 2.47 -7.01
CA VAL A 61 10.13 3.09 -7.07
C VAL A 61 10.22 4.48 -7.72
N ASN A 62 11.17 5.31 -7.29
CA ASN A 62 11.32 6.67 -7.82
C ASN A 62 11.79 6.70 -9.28
N ALA A 63 12.55 5.71 -9.71
CA ALA A 63 13.03 5.59 -11.08
C ALA A 63 11.99 4.96 -12.03
N SER A 64 10.98 4.28 -11.50
CA SER A 64 9.97 3.62 -12.31
C SER A 64 9.03 4.64 -12.96
N PRO A 65 8.78 4.54 -14.28
CA PRO A 65 7.83 5.43 -14.95
C PRO A 65 6.37 5.08 -14.65
N THR A 66 6.10 3.96 -13.99
CA THR A 66 4.75 3.44 -13.74
C THR A 66 4.46 3.20 -12.26
N MET A 67 5.38 3.54 -11.38
CA MET A 67 5.15 3.53 -9.94
C MET A 67 5.10 4.95 -9.40
N TYR A 68 4.04 5.27 -8.68
CA TYR A 68 3.78 6.62 -8.18
C TYR A 68 3.67 6.59 -6.66
N VAL A 69 4.53 7.34 -5.98
CA VAL A 69 4.40 7.56 -4.53
C VAL A 69 3.39 8.67 -4.31
N HIS A 70 2.28 8.35 -3.64
CA HIS A 70 1.21 9.32 -3.37
C HIS A 70 1.33 9.86 -1.95
N PRO A 71 1.36 11.18 -1.78
CA PRO A 71 1.41 11.79 -0.45
C PRO A 71 0.07 11.64 0.28
N VAL A 72 0.10 11.81 1.60
CA VAL A 72 -1.12 12.02 2.38
C VAL A 72 -1.51 13.48 2.22
N ASP A 73 -2.52 13.71 1.41
CA ASP A 73 -3.07 15.05 1.17
C ASP A 73 -4.33 15.29 2.01
N GLU A 74 -4.92 16.45 1.85
CA GLU A 74 -6.08 16.86 2.63
C GLU A 74 -7.30 15.99 2.35
N ALA A 75 -7.52 15.58 1.09
CA ALA A 75 -8.61 14.69 0.72
C ALA A 75 -8.48 13.32 1.39
N ILE A 76 -7.26 12.79 1.46
CA ILE A 76 -7.00 11.51 2.15
C ILE A 76 -7.22 11.67 3.65
N THR A 77 -6.83 12.79 4.23
CA THR A 77 -7.09 13.09 5.65
C THR A 77 -8.57 13.12 5.95
N ASP A 78 -9.37 13.77 5.12
CA ASP A 78 -10.82 13.79 5.26
C ASP A 78 -11.43 12.39 5.18
N ALA A 79 -11.03 11.60 4.20
CA ALA A 79 -11.48 10.22 4.05
C ALA A 79 -11.07 9.35 5.26
N PHE A 80 -9.86 9.54 5.78
CA PHE A 80 -9.38 8.86 6.98
C PHE A 80 -10.30 9.11 8.18
N THR A 81 -10.74 10.34 8.39
CA THR A 81 -11.61 10.68 9.53
C THR A 81 -13.00 10.05 9.42
N MET A 82 -13.41 9.65 8.23
CA MET A 82 -14.69 8.97 7.99
C MET A 82 -14.63 7.46 8.23
N ILE A 83 -13.45 6.90 8.37
CA ILE A 83 -13.28 5.47 8.70
C ILE A 83 -13.31 5.31 10.22
N SER A 84 -14.33 4.62 10.72
CA SER A 84 -14.50 4.39 12.16
C SER A 84 -13.34 3.56 12.75
N ARG A 85 -12.90 3.94 13.94
CA ARG A 85 -11.93 3.16 14.72
C ARG A 85 -12.46 1.77 15.09
N GLU A 86 -13.76 1.60 15.15
CA GLU A 86 -14.39 0.30 15.44
C GLU A 86 -14.23 -0.64 14.24
N VAL A 87 -14.28 -0.11 13.04
CA VAL A 87 -14.08 -0.89 11.80
C VAL A 87 -12.59 -1.18 11.59
N MET A 88 -11.73 -0.21 11.85
CA MET A 88 -10.30 -0.32 11.57
C MET A 88 -9.49 0.49 12.59
N ARG A 89 -8.86 -0.19 13.54
CA ARG A 89 -8.11 0.46 14.62
C ARG A 89 -6.77 1.02 14.20
N ASP A 90 -6.06 0.30 13.33
CA ASP A 90 -4.72 0.67 12.93
C ASP A 90 -4.76 1.94 12.04
N PRO A 91 -4.16 3.05 12.47
CA PRO A 91 -4.17 4.27 11.68
C PRO A 91 -3.42 4.12 10.35
N TRP A 92 -2.38 3.29 10.29
CA TRP A 92 -1.67 3.02 9.04
C TRP A 92 -2.61 2.40 8.00
N ASP A 93 -3.36 1.37 8.38
CA ASP A 93 -4.35 0.73 7.51
C ASP A 93 -5.42 1.72 7.08
N ARG A 94 -5.88 2.58 7.98
CA ARG A 94 -6.89 3.61 7.66
C ARG A 94 -6.37 4.60 6.61
N PHE A 95 -5.10 5.02 6.70
CA PHE A 95 -4.49 5.87 5.67
C PHE A 95 -4.40 5.17 4.31
N ILE A 96 -4.02 3.91 4.30
CA ILE A 96 -3.92 3.12 3.07
C ILE A 96 -5.30 2.97 2.41
N VAL A 97 -6.30 2.59 3.20
CA VAL A 97 -7.68 2.45 2.70
C VAL A 97 -8.23 3.79 2.22
N ALA A 98 -8.02 4.87 2.98
CA ALA A 98 -8.43 6.22 2.58
C ALA A 98 -7.78 6.64 1.25
N THR A 99 -6.51 6.32 1.05
CA THR A 99 -5.82 6.58 -0.22
C THR A 99 -6.51 5.87 -1.38
N ALA A 100 -6.81 4.59 -1.22
CA ALA A 100 -7.50 3.81 -2.25
C ALA A 100 -8.91 4.35 -2.53
N GLN A 101 -9.64 4.77 -1.49
CA GLN A 101 -10.96 5.38 -1.64
C GLN A 101 -10.91 6.69 -2.44
N VAL A 102 -10.03 7.60 -2.06
CA VAL A 102 -9.90 8.91 -2.72
C VAL A 102 -9.51 8.77 -4.19
N LEU A 103 -8.60 7.85 -4.47
CA LEU A 103 -8.13 7.59 -5.83
C LEU A 103 -9.06 6.66 -6.62
N ASN A 104 -10.07 6.09 -5.96
CA ASN A 104 -10.99 5.11 -6.55
C ASN A 104 -10.25 3.94 -7.21
N LEU A 105 -9.30 3.36 -6.48
CA LEU A 105 -8.46 2.27 -6.94
C LEU A 105 -8.67 1.02 -6.09
N ALA A 106 -8.50 -0.15 -6.69
CA ALA A 106 -8.44 -1.40 -5.96
C ALA A 106 -7.15 -1.47 -5.14
N LEU A 107 -7.23 -2.01 -3.95
CA LEU A 107 -6.12 -2.16 -3.02
C LEU A 107 -5.59 -3.60 -3.05
N VAL A 108 -4.33 -3.75 -3.35
CA VAL A 108 -3.66 -5.05 -3.26
C VAL A 108 -3.17 -5.23 -1.84
N THR A 109 -3.81 -6.11 -1.11
CA THR A 109 -3.51 -6.34 0.31
C THR A 109 -3.83 -7.76 0.75
N ARG A 110 -2.99 -8.28 1.63
CA ARG A 110 -3.19 -9.54 2.34
C ARG A 110 -4.03 -9.39 3.62
N ASP A 111 -4.20 -8.19 4.10
CA ASP A 111 -4.84 -7.92 5.40
C ASP A 111 -6.31 -8.33 5.39
N GLY A 112 -6.66 -9.30 6.25
CA GLY A 112 -8.01 -9.83 6.35
C GLY A 112 -9.03 -8.81 6.84
N LEU A 113 -8.67 -7.94 7.78
CA LEU A 113 -9.56 -6.88 8.27
C LEU A 113 -9.89 -5.88 7.17
N VAL A 114 -8.91 -5.51 6.38
CA VAL A 114 -9.12 -4.61 5.23
C VAL A 114 -10.04 -5.27 4.21
N GLN A 115 -9.80 -6.54 3.89
CA GLN A 115 -10.65 -7.30 2.96
C GLN A 115 -12.10 -7.41 3.46
N GLU A 116 -12.28 -7.71 4.73
CA GLU A 116 -13.60 -7.88 5.35
C GLU A 116 -14.34 -6.56 5.53
N SER A 117 -13.63 -5.43 5.59
CA SER A 117 -14.23 -4.13 5.84
C SER A 117 -15.22 -3.69 4.75
N GLY A 118 -15.02 -4.14 3.52
CA GLY A 118 -15.84 -3.73 2.37
C GLY A 118 -15.68 -2.27 1.97
N LEU A 119 -14.74 -1.55 2.55
CA LEU A 119 -14.53 -0.11 2.30
C LEU A 119 -13.94 0.16 0.92
N VAL A 120 -13.17 -0.76 0.39
CA VAL A 120 -12.53 -0.70 -0.92
C VAL A 120 -12.55 -2.08 -1.58
N GLU A 121 -12.45 -2.11 -2.89
CA GLU A 121 -12.15 -3.36 -3.60
C GLU A 121 -10.74 -3.82 -3.23
N THR A 122 -10.60 -5.09 -2.86
CA THR A 122 -9.31 -5.68 -2.49
C THR A 122 -8.95 -6.82 -3.43
N ILE A 123 -7.65 -7.00 -3.63
CA ILE A 123 -7.08 -8.06 -4.46
C ILE A 123 -6.01 -8.78 -3.66
N TRP A 124 -6.13 -10.10 -3.61
CA TRP A 124 -5.12 -10.97 -3.05
C TRP A 124 -5.17 -12.38 -3.64
#